data_5cc685056d2ec0130d4cbb939a26e747
#
_entry.id   5cc685056d2ec0130d4cbb939a26e747
#
_cell.length_a   1.000
_cell.length_b   1.000
_cell.length_c   1.000
_cell.angle_alpha   90.00
_cell.angle_beta   90.00
_cell.angle_gamma   90.00
#
_symmetry.space_group_name_H-M   'P 1'
#
loop_
_entity.id
_entity.type
_entity.pdbx_description
1 polymer ?
#
loop_
_entity_poly.entity_id
_entity_poly.type
_entity_poly.pdbx_seq_one_letter_code
_entity_poly.pdbx_strand_id
1 'polypeptide(L)'
;MMGIPESDEEMIFNWTNTILGVGEDFEYEQMSREDWIGRRLVSDKLREGRVFLAGDAAHLWVPYAGYGMNAGLADAANLAWHLSAQIEGWAAPEALSAYENERHPITEQVSRFAMN
;
A
#
# COMPACT_ATOMS: atom_id res chain seq x y z
N MET A 1 1.16 27.16 -31.87
CA MET A 1 2.16 27.64 -30.88
C MET A 1 2.24 26.60 -29.79
N MET A 2 3.31 25.83 -29.73
CA MET A 2 3.55 24.98 -28.58
C MET A 2 3.95 25.91 -27.43
N GLY A 3 3.16 25.92 -26.36
CA GLY A 3 3.51 26.65 -25.16
C GLY A 3 4.84 26.17 -24.59
N ILE A 4 5.61 27.07 -24.00
CA ILE A 4 6.80 26.73 -23.23
C ILE A 4 6.31 25.80 -22.12
N PRO A 5 6.93 24.63 -21.92
CA PRO A 5 6.51 23.78 -20.81
C PRO A 5 6.68 24.54 -19.50
N GLU A 6 5.61 24.58 -18.73
CA GLU A 6 5.59 25.13 -17.38
C GLU A 6 6.70 24.49 -16.56
N SER A 7 7.48 25.28 -15.82
CA SER A 7 8.48 24.70 -14.92
C SER A 7 7.79 23.89 -13.82
N ASP A 8 8.46 22.89 -13.27
CA ASP A 8 7.94 22.09 -12.16
C ASP A 8 7.50 22.95 -10.98
N GLU A 9 8.20 24.06 -10.74
CA GLU A 9 7.89 25.01 -9.67
C GLU A 9 6.59 25.78 -9.95
N GLU A 10 6.40 26.27 -11.18
CA GLU A 10 5.16 26.95 -11.59
C GLU A 10 3.95 26.00 -11.51
N MET A 11 4.13 24.77 -11.93
CA MET A 11 3.09 23.76 -11.86
C MET A 11 2.69 23.46 -10.40
N ILE A 12 3.65 23.30 -9.51
CA ILE A 12 3.41 23.08 -8.08
C ILE A 12 2.70 24.28 -7.46
N PHE A 13 3.14 25.50 -7.80
CA PHE A 13 2.52 26.73 -7.33
C PHE A 13 1.04 26.80 -7.76
N ASN A 14 0.77 26.59 -9.03
CA ASN A 14 -0.58 26.63 -9.58
C ASN A 14 -1.48 25.55 -8.96
N TRP A 15 -0.98 24.34 -8.77
CA TRP A 15 -1.72 23.26 -8.13
C TRP A 15 -1.99 23.53 -6.66
N THR A 16 -1.01 24.06 -5.92
CA THR A 16 -1.16 24.42 -4.51
C THR A 16 -2.24 25.48 -4.34
N ASN A 17 -2.19 26.56 -5.13
CA ASN A 17 -3.19 27.61 -5.10
C ASN A 17 -4.60 27.10 -5.47
N THR A 18 -4.67 26.21 -6.46
CA THR A 18 -5.94 25.61 -6.89
C THR A 18 -6.54 24.73 -5.80
N ILE A 19 -5.73 23.87 -5.17
CA ILE A 19 -6.18 22.94 -4.11
C ILE A 19 -6.62 23.72 -2.86
N LEU A 20 -5.89 24.77 -2.49
CA LEU A 20 -6.21 25.59 -1.34
C LEU A 20 -7.34 26.61 -1.63
N GLY A 21 -7.67 26.84 -2.90
CA GLY A 21 -8.67 27.82 -3.31
C GLY A 21 -8.23 29.26 -3.04
N VAL A 22 -6.92 29.54 -3.15
CA VAL A 22 -6.31 30.87 -2.87
C VAL A 22 -5.81 31.54 -4.16
N GLY A 23 -5.58 32.85 -4.11
CA GLY A 23 -5.04 33.62 -5.22
C GLY A 23 -3.51 33.57 -5.29
N GLU A 24 -2.96 34.21 -6.35
CA GLU A 24 -1.53 34.29 -6.59
C GLU A 24 -0.77 35.10 -5.54
N ASP A 25 -1.48 35.93 -4.76
CA ASP A 25 -0.98 36.72 -3.66
C ASP A 25 -0.83 35.95 -2.34
N PHE A 26 -1.21 34.68 -2.32
CA PHE A 26 -1.04 33.83 -1.14
C PHE A 26 0.41 33.39 -0.99
N GLU A 27 1.04 33.85 0.08
CA GLU A 27 2.43 33.52 0.38
C GLU A 27 2.52 32.20 1.15
N TYR A 28 3.40 31.28 0.69
CA TYR A 28 3.74 30.05 1.39
C TYR A 28 5.21 29.69 1.17
N GLU A 29 5.75 28.90 2.07
CA GLU A 29 7.10 28.32 1.97
C GLU A 29 7.00 26.83 1.75
N GLN A 30 7.57 26.31 0.65
CA GLN A 30 7.67 24.89 0.41
C GLN A 30 8.83 24.30 1.22
N MET A 31 8.53 23.58 2.30
CA MET A 31 9.53 23.04 3.22
C MET A 31 10.21 21.78 2.69
N SER A 32 9.51 20.96 1.90
CA SER A 32 10.05 19.72 1.32
C SER A 32 9.29 19.32 0.07
N ARG A 33 9.94 18.50 -0.75
CA ARG A 33 9.35 17.83 -1.91
C ARG A 33 9.86 16.40 -1.96
N GLU A 34 8.97 15.47 -2.16
CA GLU A 34 9.30 14.07 -2.45
C GLU A 34 8.64 13.63 -3.76
N ASP A 35 9.43 13.02 -4.64
CA ASP A 35 8.91 12.36 -5.81
C ASP A 35 8.46 10.94 -5.43
N TRP A 36 7.18 10.65 -5.60
CA TRP A 36 6.61 9.37 -5.27
C TRP A 36 6.08 8.65 -6.50
N ILE A 37 6.45 7.38 -6.64
CA ILE A 37 6.00 6.54 -7.76
C ILE A 37 4.99 5.54 -7.24
N GLY A 38 3.75 5.64 -7.70
CA GLY A 38 2.70 4.67 -7.45
C GLY A 38 3.05 3.32 -8.06
N ARG A 39 3.26 2.29 -7.22
CA ARG A 39 3.58 0.94 -7.67
C ARG A 39 2.55 -0.04 -7.13
N ARG A 40 2.31 -1.10 -7.89
CA ARG A 40 1.66 -2.29 -7.42
C ARG A 40 2.70 -3.41 -7.36
N LEU A 41 3.02 -3.84 -6.16
CA LEU A 41 3.93 -4.94 -5.91
C LEU A 41 3.22 -5.94 -4.98
N VAL A 42 3.19 -7.18 -5.36
CA VAL A 42 2.65 -8.29 -4.55
C VAL A 42 3.68 -9.41 -4.59
N SER A 43 4.05 -9.91 -3.43
CA SER A 43 4.98 -11.04 -3.31
C SER A 43 4.36 -12.29 -3.94
N ASP A 44 5.15 -13.07 -4.65
CA ASP A 44 4.70 -14.35 -5.24
C ASP A 44 4.32 -15.39 -4.17
N LYS A 45 4.89 -15.26 -2.97
CA LYS A 45 4.64 -16.12 -1.81
C LYS A 45 4.55 -15.30 -0.55
N LEU A 46 3.66 -15.67 0.36
CA LEU A 46 3.57 -15.08 1.69
C LEU A 46 4.29 -15.91 2.75
N ARG A 47 4.73 -17.13 2.41
CA ARG A 47 5.44 -18.02 3.30
C ARG A 47 6.55 -18.78 2.60
N GLU A 48 7.71 -18.88 3.27
CA GLU A 48 8.77 -19.80 2.92
C GLU A 48 9.34 -20.44 4.20
N GLY A 49 9.08 -21.73 4.41
CA GLY A 49 9.50 -22.44 5.61
C GLY A 49 8.90 -21.83 6.89
N ARG A 50 9.74 -21.18 7.67
CA ARG A 50 9.37 -20.51 8.94
C ARG A 50 9.32 -18.97 8.82
N VAL A 51 9.51 -18.45 7.63
CA VAL A 51 9.44 -17.01 7.35
C VAL A 51 8.07 -16.67 6.75
N PHE A 52 7.43 -15.64 7.26
CA PHE A 52 6.14 -15.14 6.79
C PHE A 52 6.27 -13.66 6.44
N LEU A 53 5.57 -13.25 5.39
CA LEU A 53 5.43 -11.85 4.97
C LEU A 53 4.00 -11.40 5.24
N ALA A 54 3.83 -10.16 5.74
CA ALA A 54 2.54 -9.56 6.01
C ALA A 54 2.60 -8.04 5.77
N GLY A 55 1.47 -7.43 5.46
CA GLY A 55 1.39 -5.99 5.22
C GLY A 55 2.32 -5.52 4.10
N ASP A 56 2.94 -4.37 4.26
CA ASP A 56 3.78 -3.73 3.24
C ASP A 56 5.01 -4.56 2.83
N ALA A 57 5.47 -5.49 3.68
CA ALA A 57 6.51 -6.45 3.32
C ALA A 57 6.03 -7.49 2.29
N ALA A 58 4.71 -7.76 2.25
CA ALA A 58 4.09 -8.71 1.35
C ALA A 58 3.48 -8.05 0.11
N HIS A 59 2.99 -6.80 0.26
CA HIS A 59 2.26 -6.13 -0.81
C HIS A 59 2.26 -4.61 -0.66
N LEU A 60 2.37 -3.92 -1.79
CA LEU A 60 2.28 -2.47 -1.90
C LEU A 60 1.34 -2.09 -3.05
N TRP A 61 0.56 -1.04 -2.87
CA TRP A 61 -0.21 -0.37 -3.92
C TRP A 61 -0.48 1.09 -3.55
N VAL A 62 -1.04 1.84 -4.49
CA VAL A 62 -1.36 3.26 -4.28
C VAL A 62 -2.41 3.44 -3.17
N PRO A 63 -2.31 4.51 -2.36
CA PRO A 63 -3.14 4.69 -1.16
C PRO A 63 -4.58 5.15 -1.44
N TYR A 64 -4.95 5.37 -2.68
CA TYR A 64 -6.20 6.04 -3.06
C TYR A 64 -7.47 5.36 -2.55
N ALA A 65 -7.47 4.05 -2.43
CA ALA A 65 -8.62 3.31 -1.90
C ALA A 65 -8.59 3.08 -0.38
N GLY A 66 -7.51 3.50 0.32
CA GLY A 66 -7.39 3.37 1.78
C GLY A 66 -7.28 1.94 2.32
N TYR A 67 -7.03 0.94 1.49
CA TYR A 67 -7.04 -0.47 1.89
C TYR A 67 -5.71 -1.01 2.42
N GLY A 68 -4.57 -0.31 2.23
CA GLY A 68 -3.24 -0.83 2.58
C GLY A 68 -3.13 -1.24 4.05
N MET A 69 -3.40 -0.31 4.96
CA MET A 69 -3.36 -0.58 6.40
C MET A 69 -4.34 -1.69 6.81
N ASN A 70 -5.57 -1.65 6.31
CA ASN A 70 -6.59 -2.65 6.64
C ASN A 70 -6.22 -4.05 6.13
N ALA A 71 -5.60 -4.16 4.95
CA ALA A 71 -5.10 -5.41 4.43
C ALA A 71 -3.97 -5.97 5.31
N GLY A 72 -3.02 -5.12 5.73
CA GLY A 72 -1.95 -5.52 6.64
C GLY A 72 -2.45 -5.96 8.03
N LEU A 73 -3.45 -5.27 8.59
CA LEU A 73 -4.09 -5.69 9.84
C LEU A 73 -4.79 -7.05 9.69
N ALA A 74 -5.47 -7.27 8.57
CA ALA A 74 -6.12 -8.55 8.29
C ALA A 74 -5.11 -9.68 8.09
N ASP A 75 -3.97 -9.43 7.44
CA ASP A 75 -2.87 -10.38 7.36
C ASP A 75 -2.35 -10.75 8.74
N ALA A 76 -2.06 -9.75 9.58
CA ALA A 76 -1.54 -9.97 10.92
C ALA A 76 -2.51 -10.77 11.80
N ALA A 77 -3.80 -10.46 11.74
CA ALA A 77 -4.82 -11.18 12.49
C ALA A 77 -4.95 -12.63 12.03
N ASN A 78 -4.99 -12.87 10.72
CA ASN A 78 -5.05 -14.21 10.14
C ASN A 78 -3.81 -15.04 10.48
N LEU A 79 -2.62 -14.46 10.29
CA LEU A 79 -1.36 -15.13 10.61
C LEU A 79 -1.25 -15.45 12.11
N ALA A 80 -1.60 -14.52 12.99
CA ALA A 80 -1.56 -14.71 14.43
C ALA A 80 -2.45 -15.88 14.88
N TRP A 81 -3.65 -16.00 14.30
CA TRP A 81 -4.57 -17.09 14.57
C TRP A 81 -3.95 -18.45 14.19
N HIS A 82 -3.40 -18.57 12.98
CA HIS A 82 -2.77 -19.80 12.50
C HIS A 82 -1.51 -20.18 13.30
N LEU A 83 -0.69 -19.18 13.68
CA LEU A 83 0.48 -19.41 14.53
C LEU A 83 0.10 -19.86 15.92
N SER A 84 -0.91 -19.23 16.55
CA SER A 84 -1.41 -19.65 17.86
C SER A 84 -1.91 -21.09 17.80
N ALA A 85 -2.72 -21.42 16.80
CA ALA A 85 -3.25 -22.75 16.59
C ALA A 85 -2.15 -23.83 16.51
N GLN A 86 -1.07 -23.51 15.81
CA GLN A 86 0.09 -24.39 15.66
C GLN A 86 0.88 -24.50 16.98
N ILE A 87 1.14 -23.37 17.66
CA ILE A 87 1.94 -23.34 18.89
C ILE A 87 1.21 -24.05 20.04
N GLU A 88 -0.09 -23.86 20.15
CA GLU A 88 -0.94 -24.49 21.15
C GLU A 88 -1.28 -25.95 20.82
N GLY A 89 -0.92 -26.43 19.62
CA GLY A 89 -0.99 -27.84 19.24
C GLY A 89 -2.38 -28.37 18.90
N TRP A 90 -3.36 -27.48 18.65
CA TRP A 90 -4.70 -27.91 18.23
C TRP A 90 -4.92 -27.86 16.71
N ALA A 91 -3.95 -27.34 15.95
CA ALA A 91 -3.96 -27.40 14.50
C ALA A 91 -2.75 -28.17 13.97
N ALA A 92 -2.94 -28.88 12.86
CA ALA A 92 -1.87 -29.57 12.16
C ALA A 92 -0.88 -28.56 11.53
N PRO A 93 0.41 -28.92 11.34
CA PRO A 93 1.43 -28.05 10.74
C PRO A 93 1.04 -27.48 9.38
N GLU A 94 0.25 -28.21 8.61
CA GLU A 94 -0.26 -27.84 7.30
C GLU A 94 -1.22 -26.65 7.35
N ALA A 95 -1.88 -26.41 8.50
CA ALA A 95 -2.78 -25.29 8.71
C ALA A 95 -2.09 -23.92 8.51
N LEU A 96 -0.77 -23.83 8.74
CA LEU A 96 0.00 -22.61 8.45
C LEU A 96 0.00 -22.24 6.96
N SER A 97 -0.23 -23.17 6.06
CA SER A 97 -0.36 -22.90 4.63
C SER A 97 -1.67 -22.21 4.28
N ALA A 98 -2.66 -22.28 5.18
CA ALA A 98 -3.93 -21.58 4.99
C ALA A 98 -3.75 -20.06 4.98
N TYR A 99 -2.78 -19.53 5.73
CA TYR A 99 -2.46 -18.09 5.69
C TYR A 99 -2.23 -17.60 4.26
N GLU A 100 -1.33 -18.22 3.52
CA GLU A 100 -1.04 -17.82 2.15
C GLU A 100 -2.25 -18.07 1.23
N ASN A 101 -2.88 -19.23 1.35
CA ASN A 101 -4.03 -19.60 0.53
C ASN A 101 -5.24 -18.68 0.71
N GLU A 102 -5.42 -18.14 1.91
CA GLU A 102 -6.51 -17.22 2.23
C GLU A 102 -6.17 -15.77 1.90
N ARG A 103 -4.93 -15.33 2.20
CA ARG A 103 -4.57 -13.93 2.09
C ARG A 103 -4.10 -13.52 0.70
N HIS A 104 -3.33 -14.35 0.01
CA HIS A 104 -2.77 -14.00 -1.29
C HIS A 104 -3.84 -13.69 -2.35
N PRO A 105 -4.92 -14.48 -2.52
CA PRO A 105 -5.98 -14.15 -3.49
C PRO A 105 -6.70 -12.83 -3.18
N ILE A 106 -6.95 -12.55 -1.89
CA ILE A 106 -7.59 -11.30 -1.46
C ILE A 106 -6.67 -10.12 -1.75
N THR A 107 -5.39 -10.23 -1.44
CA THR A 107 -4.37 -9.21 -1.72
C THR A 107 -4.29 -8.92 -3.22
N GLU A 108 -4.28 -9.93 -4.06
CA GLU A 108 -4.32 -9.78 -5.52
C GLU A 108 -5.57 -9.01 -5.99
N GLN A 109 -6.74 -9.35 -5.46
CA GLN A 109 -7.99 -8.69 -5.80
C GLN A 109 -8.02 -7.22 -5.36
N VAL A 110 -7.69 -6.97 -4.10
CA VAL A 110 -7.72 -5.62 -3.50
C VAL A 110 -6.70 -4.71 -4.17
N SER A 111 -5.47 -5.20 -4.40
CA SER A 111 -4.42 -4.42 -5.04
C SER A 111 -4.77 -4.01 -6.47
N ARG A 112 -5.43 -4.89 -7.23
CA ARG A 112 -5.93 -4.55 -8.58
C ARG A 112 -7.03 -3.50 -8.52
N PHE A 113 -7.95 -3.63 -7.57
CA PHE A 113 -9.02 -2.64 -7.39
C PHE A 113 -8.45 -1.26 -7.01
N ALA A 114 -7.46 -1.21 -6.14
CA ALA A 114 -6.84 0.04 -5.69
C ALA A 114 -6.05 0.78 -6.78
N MET A 115 -5.69 0.09 -7.88
CA MET A 115 -4.94 0.66 -9.00
C MET A 115 -5.83 1.16 -10.14
N ASN A 116 -7.13 0.89 -10.11
CA ASN A 116 -8.11 1.35 -11.12
C ASN A 116 -8.80 2.63 -10.68
#